data_ec96695f6e32684582f04c371017fce3
#
_entry.id   ec96695f6e32684582f04c371017fce3
#
_cell.length_a   1.000
_cell.length_b   1.000
_cell.length_c   1.000
_cell.angle_alpha   90.00
_cell.angle_beta   90.00
_cell.angle_gamma   90.00
#
_symmetry.space_group_name_H-M   'P 1'
#
loop_
_entity.id
_entity.type
_entity.pdbx_description
1 polymer ?
#
loop_
_entity_poly.entity_id
_entity_poly.type
_entity_poly.pdbx_seq_one_letter_code
_entity_poly.pdbx_strand_id
1 'polypeptide(L)'
;CFVSLHRSEGFGLAVAECMYLGKPVISTDWSATQEFVTRENGCPVHAHLVTLEQNHGPYAKGSTWAEPNVAHAAEHMRTLFHDRALAARLGAAARETIAQRFSPEVIGARYRQRLESIATF
;
A
#
# COMPACT_ATOMS: atom_id res chain seq x y z
N CYS A 1 -0.56 -14.54 -1.48
CA CYS A 1 -0.69 -13.07 -1.50
C CYS A 1 -1.03 -12.54 -0.12
N PHE A 2 -0.73 -11.28 0.11
CA PHE A 2 -1.17 -10.54 1.28
C PHE A 2 -2.37 -9.65 0.91
N VAL A 3 -3.37 -9.58 1.79
CA VAL A 3 -4.58 -8.79 1.56
C VAL A 3 -4.75 -7.77 2.68
N SER A 4 -4.86 -6.50 2.34
CA SER A 4 -5.11 -5.40 3.27
C SER A 4 -6.27 -4.54 2.76
N LEU A 5 -7.47 -4.79 3.29
CA LEU A 5 -8.65 -3.98 2.99
C LEU A 5 -8.83 -2.88 4.05
N HIS A 6 -7.77 -2.08 4.22
CA HIS A 6 -7.77 -1.00 5.20
C HIS A 6 -8.72 0.14 4.78
N ARG A 7 -9.28 0.81 5.76
CA ARG A 7 -10.10 2.01 5.60
C ARG A 7 -9.30 3.29 5.79
N SER A 8 -8.20 3.18 6.53
CA SER A 8 -7.23 4.24 6.79
C SER A 8 -5.89 3.60 7.11
N GLU A 9 -4.80 4.17 6.63
CA GLU A 9 -3.46 3.63 6.82
C GLU A 9 -2.44 4.78 6.83
N GLY A 10 -1.52 4.78 7.79
CA GLY A 10 -0.49 5.81 7.88
C GLY A 10 0.63 5.65 6.86
N PHE A 11 1.13 4.44 6.68
CA PHE A 11 2.15 4.09 5.68
C PHE A 11 1.84 2.77 4.98
N GLY A 12 1.39 1.74 5.72
CA GLY A 12 1.17 0.40 5.21
C GLY A 12 2.40 -0.50 5.38
N LEU A 13 3.00 -0.49 6.57
CA LEU A 13 4.20 -1.29 6.86
C LEU A 13 4.03 -2.76 6.47
N ALA A 14 2.94 -3.40 6.86
CA ALA A 14 2.70 -4.81 6.54
C ALA A 14 2.58 -5.05 5.03
N VAL A 15 2.00 -4.10 4.29
CA VAL A 15 1.94 -4.14 2.81
C VAL A 15 3.35 -4.05 2.23
N ALA A 16 4.13 -3.05 2.67
CA ALA A 16 5.49 -2.84 2.19
C ALA A 16 6.43 -4.02 2.52
N GLU A 17 6.33 -4.61 3.72
CA GLU A 17 7.09 -5.79 4.12
C GLU A 17 6.76 -7.00 3.25
N CYS A 18 5.48 -7.25 2.97
CA CYS A 18 5.07 -8.32 2.07
C CYS A 18 5.57 -8.09 0.63
N MET A 19 5.54 -6.86 0.14
CA MET A 19 6.11 -6.48 -1.13
C MET A 19 7.63 -6.72 -1.16
N TYR A 20 8.35 -6.32 -0.11
CA TYR A 20 9.79 -6.58 0.02
C TYR A 20 10.13 -8.07 -0.04
N LEU A 21 9.28 -8.92 0.54
CA LEU A 21 9.40 -10.38 0.48
C LEU A 21 8.98 -10.98 -0.88
N GLY A 22 8.67 -10.13 -1.86
CA GLY A 22 8.25 -10.58 -3.19
C GLY A 22 6.88 -11.26 -3.21
N LYS A 23 6.00 -10.94 -2.26
CA LYS A 23 4.64 -11.45 -2.24
C LYS A 23 3.71 -10.51 -3.00
N PRO A 24 2.80 -11.02 -3.84
CA PRO A 24 1.77 -10.19 -4.41
C PRO A 24 0.87 -9.63 -3.32
N VAL A 25 0.50 -8.36 -3.43
CA VAL A 25 -0.36 -7.67 -2.47
C VAL A 25 -1.67 -7.23 -3.12
N ILE A 26 -2.75 -7.32 -2.36
CA ILE A 26 -4.08 -6.77 -2.68
C ILE A 26 -4.35 -5.73 -1.59
N SER A 27 -4.49 -4.47 -1.95
CA SER A 27 -4.54 -3.38 -0.99
C SER A 27 -5.58 -2.35 -1.40
N THR A 28 -6.31 -1.78 -0.44
CA THR A 28 -7.23 -0.67 -0.73
C THR A 28 -6.48 0.45 -1.43
N ASP A 29 -7.03 0.94 -2.54
CA ASP A 29 -6.50 2.08 -3.30
C ASP A 29 -6.87 3.40 -2.60
N TRP A 30 -6.28 3.60 -1.42
CA TRP A 30 -6.52 4.73 -0.56
C TRP A 30 -5.37 4.97 0.41
N SER A 31 -5.15 6.25 0.78
CA SER A 31 -4.16 6.66 1.77
C SER A 31 -2.72 6.37 1.33
N ALA A 32 -1.79 6.19 2.25
CA ALA A 32 -0.36 6.11 1.94
C ALA A 32 0.04 4.96 1.00
N THR A 33 -0.72 3.86 0.98
CA THR A 33 -0.41 2.73 0.09
C THR A 33 -0.53 3.08 -1.40
N GLN A 34 -1.33 4.10 -1.78
CA GLN A 34 -1.42 4.59 -3.16
C GLN A 34 -0.08 5.11 -3.69
N GLU A 35 0.84 5.51 -2.80
CA GLU A 35 2.14 6.03 -3.21
C GLU A 35 3.06 4.95 -3.78
N PHE A 36 2.84 3.67 -3.44
CA PHE A 36 3.76 2.61 -3.83
C PHE A 36 3.09 1.31 -4.32
N VAL A 37 1.78 1.11 -4.12
CA VAL A 37 1.03 -0.01 -4.69
C VAL A 37 0.33 0.46 -5.96
N THR A 38 0.70 -0.10 -7.09
CA THR A 38 0.14 0.21 -8.41
C THR A 38 -0.30 -1.09 -9.11
N ARG A 39 -0.93 -0.98 -10.28
CA ARG A 39 -1.33 -2.16 -11.07
C ARG A 39 -0.16 -2.93 -11.66
N GLU A 40 1.02 -2.32 -11.72
CA GLU A 40 2.25 -2.94 -12.22
C GLU A 40 2.92 -3.84 -11.16
N ASN A 41 2.69 -3.55 -9.87
CA ASN A 41 3.36 -4.21 -8.75
C ASN A 41 2.43 -4.76 -7.66
N GLY A 42 1.11 -4.69 -7.89
CA GLY A 42 0.10 -5.15 -6.92
C GLY A 42 -1.30 -5.10 -7.51
N CYS A 43 -2.28 -5.27 -6.65
CA CYS A 43 -3.69 -5.24 -6.99
C CYS A 43 -4.41 -4.17 -6.15
N PRO A 44 -4.45 -2.90 -6.60
CA PRO A 44 -5.20 -1.85 -5.94
C PRO A 44 -6.72 -2.15 -5.97
N VAL A 45 -7.36 -2.11 -4.81
CA VAL A 45 -8.79 -2.37 -4.64
C VAL A 45 -9.56 -1.05 -4.62
N HIS A 46 -10.51 -0.90 -5.50
CA HIS A 46 -11.38 0.27 -5.52
C HIS A 46 -12.06 0.47 -4.16
N ALA A 47 -12.20 1.72 -3.77
CA ALA A 47 -12.89 2.13 -2.56
C ALA A 47 -13.72 3.38 -2.82
N HIS A 48 -14.71 3.63 -1.96
CA HIS A 48 -15.44 4.90 -1.93
C HIS A 48 -15.31 5.54 -0.55
N LEU A 49 -15.35 6.85 -0.50
CA LEU A 49 -15.22 7.59 0.75
C LEU A 49 -16.54 7.62 1.49
N VAL A 50 -16.47 7.38 2.81
CA VAL A 50 -17.61 7.39 3.72
C VAL A 50 -17.32 8.37 4.85
N THR A 51 -18.24 9.29 5.11
CA THR A 51 -18.18 10.16 6.28
C THR A 51 -18.83 9.44 7.46
N LEU A 52 -18.16 9.43 8.61
CA LEU A 52 -18.61 8.74 9.80
C LEU A 52 -19.76 9.50 10.48
N GLU A 53 -20.89 8.83 10.67
CA GLU A 53 -22.05 9.40 11.36
C GLU A 53 -21.94 9.33 12.89
N GLN A 54 -21.00 8.53 13.40
CA GLN A 54 -20.70 8.35 14.82
C GLN A 54 -19.20 8.08 15.04
N ASN A 55 -18.78 8.09 16.30
CA ASN A 55 -17.41 7.74 16.64
C ASN A 55 -17.14 6.24 16.43
N HIS A 56 -15.99 5.89 15.87
CA HIS A 56 -15.51 4.52 15.70
C HIS A 56 -14.08 4.39 16.27
N GLY A 57 -13.97 4.04 17.54
CA GLY A 57 -12.68 3.98 18.23
C GLY A 57 -11.99 5.35 18.20
N PRO A 58 -10.77 5.45 17.64
CA PRO A 58 -10.05 6.73 17.56
C PRO A 58 -10.59 7.68 16.47
N TYR A 59 -11.49 7.20 15.60
CA TYR A 59 -12.05 8.01 14.50
C TYR A 59 -13.30 8.74 14.97
N ALA A 60 -13.23 10.09 15.01
CA ALA A 60 -14.35 10.90 15.41
C ALA A 60 -15.47 10.96 14.36
N LYS A 61 -16.69 11.19 14.80
CA LYS A 61 -17.82 11.57 13.94
C LYS A 61 -17.40 12.72 13.02
N GLY A 62 -17.78 12.65 11.74
CA GLY A 62 -17.40 13.61 10.71
C GLY A 62 -16.07 13.34 10.03
N SER A 63 -15.24 12.42 10.55
CA SER A 63 -14.04 11.95 9.84
C SER A 63 -14.45 11.14 8.61
N THR A 64 -13.54 11.06 7.64
CA THR A 64 -13.74 10.30 6.40
C THR A 64 -12.76 9.14 6.33
N TRP A 65 -13.24 7.98 5.93
CA TRP A 65 -12.41 6.82 5.59
C TRP A 65 -12.84 6.19 4.26
N ALA A 66 -12.04 5.28 3.73
CA ALA A 66 -12.37 4.53 2.53
C ALA A 66 -13.07 3.22 2.89
N GLU A 67 -14.19 2.91 2.22
CA GLU A 67 -14.84 1.60 2.29
C GLU A 67 -14.41 0.79 1.06
N PRO A 68 -13.61 -0.29 1.23
CA PRO A 68 -13.09 -1.06 0.12
C PRO A 68 -14.17 -1.91 -0.56
N ASN A 69 -14.05 -2.05 -1.88
CA ASN A 69 -14.90 -2.95 -2.66
C ASN A 69 -14.47 -4.41 -2.46
N VAL A 70 -15.17 -5.13 -1.58
CA VAL A 70 -14.85 -6.53 -1.24
C VAL A 70 -15.00 -7.46 -2.45
N ALA A 71 -15.96 -7.20 -3.35
CA ALA A 71 -16.14 -8.00 -4.56
C ALA A 71 -14.92 -7.86 -5.49
N HIS A 72 -14.40 -6.65 -5.69
CA HIS A 72 -13.19 -6.39 -6.47
C HIS A 72 -11.95 -7.05 -5.83
N ALA A 73 -11.83 -7.01 -4.50
CA ALA A 73 -10.77 -7.74 -3.81
C ALA A 73 -10.85 -9.25 -4.04
N ALA A 74 -12.04 -9.82 -3.97
CA ALA A 74 -12.27 -11.25 -4.23
C ALA A 74 -11.95 -11.63 -5.70
N GLU A 75 -12.18 -10.75 -6.67
CA GLU A 75 -11.75 -10.94 -8.06
C GLU A 75 -10.23 -11.01 -8.17
N HIS A 76 -9.52 -10.08 -7.56
CA HIS A 76 -8.06 -10.12 -7.50
C HIS A 76 -7.53 -11.40 -6.85
N MET A 77 -8.14 -11.85 -5.75
CA MET A 77 -7.76 -13.11 -5.09
C MET A 77 -7.92 -14.30 -6.02
N ARG A 78 -9.05 -14.41 -6.74
CA ARG A 78 -9.29 -15.47 -7.73
C ARG A 78 -8.27 -15.41 -8.87
N THR A 79 -8.03 -14.22 -9.40
CA THR A 79 -7.05 -14.00 -10.48
C THR A 79 -5.67 -14.49 -10.07
N LEU A 80 -5.16 -14.06 -8.91
CA LEU A 80 -3.84 -14.47 -8.42
C LEU A 80 -3.76 -15.96 -8.06
N PHE A 81 -4.88 -16.57 -7.69
CA PHE A 81 -4.94 -18.01 -7.43
C PHE A 81 -4.80 -18.83 -8.72
N HIS A 82 -5.50 -18.43 -9.79
CA HIS A 82 -5.51 -19.15 -11.07
C HIS A 82 -4.32 -18.79 -11.97
N ASP A 83 -3.84 -17.54 -11.93
CA ASP A 83 -2.68 -17.09 -12.70
C ASP A 83 -1.44 -16.95 -11.83
N ARG A 84 -0.72 -18.05 -11.70
CA ARG A 84 0.53 -18.11 -10.90
C ARG A 84 1.67 -17.30 -11.52
N ALA A 85 1.68 -17.16 -12.85
CA ALA A 85 2.69 -16.37 -13.55
C ALA A 85 2.48 -14.87 -13.26
N LEU A 86 1.24 -14.39 -13.32
CA LEU A 86 0.89 -13.04 -12.90
C LEU A 86 1.26 -12.78 -11.44
N ALA A 87 0.92 -13.71 -10.53
CA ALA A 87 1.25 -13.58 -9.12
C ALA A 87 2.78 -13.44 -8.88
N ALA A 88 3.58 -14.28 -9.56
CA ALA A 88 5.04 -14.20 -9.48
C ALA A 88 5.59 -12.89 -10.04
N ARG A 89 5.08 -12.43 -11.20
CA ARG A 89 5.48 -11.17 -11.83
C ARG A 89 5.19 -9.97 -10.93
N LEU A 90 3.97 -9.90 -10.38
CA LEU A 90 3.60 -8.81 -9.46
C LEU A 90 4.45 -8.82 -8.20
N GLY A 91 4.72 -10.00 -7.62
CA GLY A 91 5.59 -10.13 -6.45
C GLY A 91 7.03 -9.67 -6.72
N ALA A 92 7.60 -10.00 -7.89
CA ALA A 92 8.92 -9.53 -8.29
C ALA A 92 8.96 -8.01 -8.46
N ALA A 93 7.97 -7.42 -9.15
CA ALA A 93 7.84 -5.98 -9.32
C ALA A 93 7.61 -5.24 -7.99
N ALA A 94 6.84 -5.84 -7.07
CA ALA A 94 6.62 -5.33 -5.73
C ALA A 94 7.94 -5.21 -4.97
N ARG A 95 8.75 -6.28 -4.96
CA ARG A 95 10.06 -6.30 -4.30
C ARG A 95 10.98 -5.23 -4.86
N GLU A 96 11.05 -5.12 -6.18
CA GLU A 96 11.86 -4.11 -6.87
C GLU A 96 11.45 -2.69 -6.44
N THR A 97 10.15 -2.39 -6.42
CA THR A 97 9.61 -1.10 -6.01
C THR A 97 10.07 -0.72 -4.60
N ILE A 98 9.95 -1.64 -3.64
CA ILE A 98 10.33 -1.36 -2.25
C ILE A 98 11.84 -1.21 -2.13
N ALA A 99 12.64 -2.06 -2.77
CA ALA A 99 14.09 -1.97 -2.76
C ALA A 99 14.60 -0.64 -3.31
N GLN A 100 14.01 -0.16 -4.41
CA GLN A 100 14.42 1.10 -5.06
C GLN A 100 13.96 2.36 -4.32
N ARG A 101 12.84 2.30 -3.60
CA ARG A 101 12.22 3.51 -3.02
C ARG A 101 12.42 3.65 -1.53
N PHE A 102 12.54 2.54 -0.81
CA PHE A 102 12.46 2.49 0.65
C PHE A 102 13.60 1.68 1.29
N SER A 103 14.65 1.31 0.55
CA SER A 103 15.81 0.66 1.17
C SER A 103 16.50 1.62 2.16
N PRO A 104 17.22 1.09 3.16
CA PRO A 104 18.00 1.90 4.10
C PRO A 104 18.94 2.88 3.41
N GLU A 105 19.55 2.47 2.30
CA GLU A 105 20.48 3.28 1.51
C GLU A 105 19.74 4.49 0.88
N VAL A 106 18.60 4.25 0.25
CA VAL A 106 17.80 5.29 -0.41
C VAL A 106 17.24 6.26 0.63
N ILE A 107 16.67 5.75 1.70
CA ILE A 107 16.12 6.58 2.78
C ILE A 107 17.23 7.33 3.50
N GLY A 108 18.35 6.67 3.80
CA GLY A 108 19.52 7.30 4.41
C GLY A 108 20.08 8.44 3.57
N ALA A 109 20.18 8.27 2.26
CA ALA A 109 20.61 9.34 1.35
C ALA A 109 19.64 10.55 1.36
N ARG A 110 18.32 10.30 1.36
CA ARG A 110 17.31 11.38 1.46
C ARG A 110 17.39 12.14 2.78
N TYR A 111 17.58 11.44 3.90
CA TYR A 111 17.78 12.07 5.20
C TYR A 111 19.04 12.94 5.21
N ARG A 112 20.17 12.42 4.72
CA ARG A 112 21.42 13.17 4.63
C ARG A 112 21.24 14.45 3.83
N GLN A 113 20.71 14.35 2.62
CA GLN A 113 20.44 15.51 1.76
C GLN A 113 19.57 16.55 2.46
N ARG A 114 18.53 16.11 3.19
CA ARG A 114 17.66 17.03 3.93
C ARG A 114 18.39 17.72 5.06
N LEU A 115 19.16 16.99 5.85
CA LEU A 115 19.96 17.55 6.95
C LEU A 115 21.01 18.55 6.44
N GLU A 116 21.71 18.24 5.36
CA GLU A 116 22.66 19.15 4.72
C GLU A 116 21.95 20.45 4.27
N SER A 117 20.77 20.33 3.66
CA SER A 117 20.00 21.51 3.23
C SER A 117 19.52 22.39 4.38
N ILE A 118 19.27 21.84 5.57
CA ILE A 118 18.89 22.59 6.78
C ILE A 118 20.13 23.24 7.42
N ALA A 119 21.27 22.56 7.42
CA ALA A 119 22.51 23.06 8.02
C ALA A 119 23.13 24.25 7.27
N THR A 120 22.67 24.53 6.05
CA THR A 120 23.09 25.68 5.23
C THR A 120 22.25 26.96 5.47
N PHE A 121 21.31 26.92 6.38
CA PHE A 121 20.56 28.09 6.92
C PHE A 121 21.16 28.53 8.24
#